data_a2447beb161d1fa61da491341658160a
#
_entry.id   a2447beb161d1fa61da491341658160a
#
_cell.length_a   1.000
_cell.length_b   1.000
_cell.length_c   1.000
_cell.angle_alpha   90.00
_cell.angle_beta   90.00
_cell.angle_gamma   90.00
#
_symmetry.space_group_name_H-M   'P 1'
#
loop_
_entity.id
_entity.type
_entity.pdbx_description
1 polymer ?
#
loop_
_entity_poly.entity_id
_entity_poly.type
_entity_poly.pdbx_seq_one_letter_code
_entity_poly.pdbx_strand_id
1 'polypeptide(L)'
;MTPPHSIEAEQSVLGGLLLDDDNSERTQKVLSILKPESFYSRQHQVIFAEMRQMYRDHKPVDLLTLFDALDSKGLTEAVGGFAYLAEMSKNTPSAANIVAYAMRVRETAMERYGIEKTTKAIELLYARNGMTAEQKFDAIQGLFTEITEHVKTGRRTGLRTFYDAVTDWSAEFDERLKPDGCSRGLSTGIRSLDELLGVKRIVRGSLFVIGARPKMGKTTLYTQMGVNCATVENEPALMFSLEMPEGQMVEKITAQKGRISPNLFYPDMTKEDYGYRGDWNGDLKKATGVMGALIDTNNLLIDDTPGISLAHVMAESRRIKRERGKVGMILVDYLTLMTADKAERNDLAYGLITKGLKTLAKELDCVVVLLTQLNRELEKRTNKRPLPSDSRDTGQIEQDCDYWLAIYREGAYDENANQSDTELLLRLNRHGETGVVYCEQRHGAIYDCDQEAASQRRREKEEKPTKRGGF
;
A
#
# COMPACT_ATOMS: atom_id res chain seq x y z
N MET A 1 -31.50 21.79 -7.76
CA MET A 1 -30.37 22.43 -7.04
C MET A 1 -29.34 22.84 -8.08
N THR A 2 -28.84 24.07 -8.02
CA THR A 2 -27.81 24.56 -8.93
C THR A 2 -26.47 23.94 -8.50
N PRO A 3 -25.66 23.36 -9.42
CA PRO A 3 -24.37 22.81 -9.07
C PRO A 3 -23.42 23.87 -8.47
N PRO A 4 -22.52 23.51 -7.55
CA PRO A 4 -21.56 24.44 -6.94
C PRO A 4 -20.68 25.13 -8.00
N HIS A 5 -20.62 26.46 -7.96
CA HIS A 5 -19.80 27.28 -8.87
C HIS A 5 -19.53 28.66 -8.27
N SER A 6 -18.55 29.37 -8.82
CA SER A 6 -18.31 30.80 -8.56
C SER A 6 -17.82 31.45 -9.84
N ILE A 7 -18.74 32.12 -10.52
CA ILE A 7 -18.45 32.85 -11.78
C ILE A 7 -17.40 33.94 -11.55
N GLU A 8 -17.46 34.61 -10.41
CA GLU A 8 -16.50 35.65 -10.04
C GLU A 8 -15.10 35.11 -9.88
N ALA A 9 -14.95 33.93 -9.28
CA ALA A 9 -13.62 33.27 -9.15
C ALA A 9 -13.10 32.82 -10.53
N GLU A 10 -13.99 32.28 -11.39
CA GLU A 10 -13.63 31.89 -12.75
C GLU A 10 -13.16 33.07 -13.58
N GLN A 11 -13.89 34.20 -13.54
CA GLN A 11 -13.49 35.45 -14.22
C GLN A 11 -12.18 36.00 -13.67
N SER A 12 -11.99 35.97 -12.36
CA SER A 12 -10.75 36.41 -11.71
C SER A 12 -9.52 35.57 -12.10
N VAL A 13 -9.71 34.25 -12.33
CA VAL A 13 -8.65 33.39 -12.85
C VAL A 13 -8.29 33.78 -14.28
N LEU A 14 -9.28 33.87 -15.17
CA LEU A 14 -9.05 34.15 -16.59
C LEU A 14 -8.50 35.57 -16.80
N GLY A 15 -9.10 36.56 -16.13
CA GLY A 15 -8.61 37.94 -16.19
C GLY A 15 -7.22 38.09 -15.57
N GLY A 16 -6.93 37.32 -14.49
CA GLY A 16 -5.59 37.29 -13.90
C GLY A 16 -4.53 36.71 -14.83
N LEU A 17 -4.87 35.66 -15.61
CA LEU A 17 -3.98 35.11 -16.64
C LEU A 17 -3.70 36.08 -17.79
N LEU A 18 -4.62 37.00 -18.11
CA LEU A 18 -4.42 38.07 -19.11
C LEU A 18 -3.53 39.19 -18.60
N LEU A 19 -3.36 39.31 -17.27
CA LEU A 19 -2.63 40.40 -16.61
C LEU A 19 -1.26 39.98 -16.07
N ASP A 20 -1.03 38.66 -15.93
CA ASP A 20 0.22 38.13 -15.38
C ASP A 20 1.24 37.86 -16.48
N ASP A 21 2.52 37.72 -16.07
CA ASP A 21 3.59 37.30 -16.97
C ASP A 21 3.41 35.83 -17.36
N ASP A 22 3.52 35.51 -18.64
CA ASP A 22 3.37 34.16 -19.22
C ASP A 22 4.27 33.12 -18.56
N ASN A 23 5.42 33.51 -18.06
CA ASN A 23 6.39 32.65 -17.38
C ASN A 23 6.36 32.76 -15.85
N SER A 24 5.38 33.46 -15.28
CA SER A 24 5.29 33.59 -13.83
C SER A 24 5.03 32.24 -13.16
N GLU A 25 5.60 32.06 -11.98
CA GLU A 25 5.34 30.89 -11.16
C GLU A 25 3.83 30.68 -10.84
N ARG A 26 3.11 31.79 -10.70
CA ARG A 26 1.67 31.84 -10.44
C ARG A 26 0.88 31.29 -11.62
N THR A 27 1.18 31.76 -12.84
CA THR A 27 0.58 31.31 -14.10
C THR A 27 0.82 29.79 -14.28
N GLN A 28 2.05 29.32 -14.13
CA GLN A 28 2.37 27.91 -14.22
C GLN A 28 1.61 27.05 -13.18
N LYS A 29 1.47 27.57 -11.97
CA LYS A 29 0.70 26.91 -10.90
C LYS A 29 -0.78 26.81 -11.24
N VAL A 30 -1.40 27.87 -11.78
CA VAL A 30 -2.80 27.85 -12.22
C VAL A 30 -3.01 26.82 -13.33
N LEU A 31 -2.13 26.79 -14.34
CA LEU A 31 -2.19 25.83 -15.45
C LEU A 31 -2.03 24.37 -15.00
N SER A 32 -1.31 24.14 -13.89
CA SER A 32 -1.16 22.81 -13.29
C SER A 32 -2.37 22.39 -12.44
N ILE A 33 -3.08 23.35 -11.83
CA ILE A 33 -4.23 23.11 -10.94
C ILE A 33 -5.52 22.91 -11.73
N LEU A 34 -5.74 23.69 -12.80
CA LEU A 34 -7.00 23.74 -13.53
C LEU A 34 -6.92 23.05 -14.90
N LYS A 35 -8.07 22.50 -15.28
CA LYS A 35 -8.37 22.02 -16.64
C LYS A 35 -9.58 22.78 -17.17
N PRO A 36 -9.84 22.79 -18.49
CA PRO A 36 -11.05 23.44 -19.04
C PRO A 36 -12.32 22.98 -18.33
N GLU A 37 -12.43 21.68 -18.03
CA GLU A 37 -13.58 21.07 -17.37
C GLU A 37 -13.76 21.51 -15.91
N SER A 38 -12.74 22.17 -15.33
CA SER A 38 -12.81 22.73 -13.98
C SER A 38 -13.74 23.95 -13.89
N PHE A 39 -13.99 24.62 -15.00
CA PHE A 39 -14.88 25.77 -15.08
C PHE A 39 -16.32 25.33 -15.23
N TYR A 40 -17.25 26.02 -14.58
CA TYR A 40 -18.68 25.79 -14.71
C TYR A 40 -19.25 26.38 -15.99
N SER A 41 -18.88 27.65 -16.28
CA SER A 41 -19.28 28.33 -17.50
C SER A 41 -18.64 27.72 -18.73
N ARG A 42 -19.46 27.29 -19.70
CA ARG A 42 -18.95 26.78 -20.98
C ARG A 42 -18.09 27.79 -21.73
N GLN A 43 -18.46 29.05 -21.63
CA GLN A 43 -17.71 30.19 -22.16
C GLN A 43 -16.29 30.24 -21.58
N HIS A 44 -16.17 30.12 -20.26
CA HIS A 44 -14.89 30.08 -19.55
C HIS A 44 -14.05 28.84 -19.89
N GLN A 45 -14.72 27.69 -20.09
CA GLN A 45 -14.04 26.47 -20.56
C GLN A 45 -13.33 26.68 -21.88
N VAL A 46 -14.02 27.33 -22.85
CA VAL A 46 -13.47 27.62 -24.18
C VAL A 46 -12.30 28.63 -24.08
N ILE A 47 -12.48 29.70 -23.33
CA ILE A 47 -11.43 30.69 -23.10
C ILE A 47 -10.19 30.05 -22.49
N PHE A 48 -10.35 29.30 -21.41
CA PHE A 48 -9.22 28.66 -20.74
C PHE A 48 -8.54 27.59 -21.59
N ALA A 49 -9.31 26.83 -22.39
CA ALA A 49 -8.75 25.86 -23.33
C ALA A 49 -7.84 26.51 -24.35
N GLU A 50 -8.25 27.68 -24.89
CA GLU A 50 -7.45 28.46 -25.86
C GLU A 50 -6.21 29.04 -25.21
N MET A 51 -6.35 29.71 -24.05
CA MET A 51 -5.20 30.22 -23.29
C MET A 51 -4.17 29.10 -23.05
N ARG A 52 -4.65 27.94 -22.59
CA ARG A 52 -3.79 26.80 -22.31
C ARG A 52 -3.08 26.24 -23.56
N GLN A 53 -3.72 26.34 -24.73
CA GLN A 53 -3.09 26.00 -26.01
C GLN A 53 -2.01 27.02 -26.36
N MET A 54 -2.29 28.32 -26.21
CA MET A 54 -1.31 29.39 -26.49
C MET A 54 -0.07 29.28 -25.60
N TYR A 55 -0.23 29.00 -24.30
CA TYR A 55 0.90 28.73 -23.40
C TYR A 55 1.75 27.53 -23.83
N ARG A 56 1.12 26.47 -24.31
CA ARG A 56 1.84 25.27 -24.85
C ARG A 56 2.61 25.61 -26.13
N ASP A 57 2.05 26.49 -26.96
CA ASP A 57 2.64 26.91 -28.23
C ASP A 57 3.65 28.07 -28.04
N HIS A 58 3.93 28.45 -26.78
CA HIS A 58 4.81 29.57 -26.42
C HIS A 58 4.40 30.90 -27.08
N LYS A 59 3.10 31.12 -27.26
CA LYS A 59 2.52 32.35 -27.76
C LYS A 59 2.16 33.27 -26.60
N PRO A 60 2.35 34.60 -26.72
CA PRO A 60 1.95 35.52 -25.66
C PRO A 60 0.43 35.48 -25.45
N VAL A 61 0.01 35.56 -24.18
CA VAL A 61 -1.39 35.51 -23.80
C VAL A 61 -1.80 36.86 -23.23
N ASP A 62 -2.30 37.72 -24.09
CA ASP A 62 -2.92 38.98 -23.75
C ASP A 62 -4.30 39.10 -24.39
N LEU A 63 -5.01 40.18 -24.09
CA LEU A 63 -6.39 40.41 -24.58
C LEU A 63 -6.51 40.36 -26.11
N LEU A 64 -5.55 40.96 -26.85
CA LEU A 64 -5.61 41.01 -28.29
C LEU A 64 -5.24 39.69 -28.95
N THR A 65 -4.14 39.10 -28.51
CA THR A 65 -3.65 37.81 -29.04
C THR A 65 -4.64 36.68 -28.76
N LEU A 66 -5.27 36.68 -27.59
CA LEU A 66 -6.33 35.69 -27.25
C LEU A 66 -7.57 35.90 -28.14
N PHE A 67 -7.99 37.17 -28.34
CA PHE A 67 -9.13 37.45 -29.20
C PHE A 67 -8.87 37.00 -30.64
N ASP A 68 -7.71 37.33 -31.21
CA ASP A 68 -7.31 36.94 -32.57
C ASP A 68 -7.28 35.37 -32.70
N ALA A 69 -6.78 34.71 -31.69
CA ALA A 69 -6.76 33.22 -31.66
C ALA A 69 -8.17 32.60 -31.65
N LEU A 70 -9.08 33.18 -30.87
CA LEU A 70 -10.50 32.74 -30.80
C LEU A 70 -11.24 33.07 -32.11
N ASP A 71 -10.98 34.26 -32.70
CA ASP A 71 -11.63 34.68 -33.93
C ASP A 71 -11.20 33.82 -35.12
N SER A 72 -9.91 33.50 -35.22
CA SER A 72 -9.37 32.59 -36.26
C SER A 72 -9.99 31.19 -36.22
N LYS A 73 -10.55 30.77 -35.08
CA LYS A 73 -11.25 29.48 -34.88
C LYS A 73 -12.78 29.61 -34.94
N GLY A 74 -13.33 30.81 -35.18
CA GLY A 74 -14.77 31.06 -35.23
C GLY A 74 -15.45 30.88 -33.86
N LEU A 75 -14.72 31.09 -32.76
CA LEU A 75 -15.23 30.91 -31.39
C LEU A 75 -15.67 32.21 -30.73
N THR A 76 -15.58 33.35 -31.41
CA THR A 76 -15.83 34.68 -30.89
C THR A 76 -17.21 34.83 -30.25
N GLU A 77 -18.27 34.33 -30.92
CA GLU A 77 -19.62 34.40 -30.39
C GLU A 77 -19.79 33.51 -29.15
N ALA A 78 -19.16 32.33 -29.13
CA ALA A 78 -19.23 31.38 -28.04
C ALA A 78 -18.60 31.89 -26.73
N VAL A 79 -17.66 32.87 -26.86
CA VAL A 79 -16.98 33.46 -25.70
C VAL A 79 -17.53 34.86 -25.33
N GLY A 80 -18.60 35.32 -25.96
CA GLY A 80 -19.23 36.62 -25.67
C GLY A 80 -18.54 37.81 -26.32
N GLY A 81 -17.68 37.57 -27.31
CA GLY A 81 -17.00 38.61 -28.10
C GLY A 81 -15.89 39.34 -27.36
N PHE A 82 -15.32 40.33 -28.04
CA PHE A 82 -14.23 41.16 -27.47
C PHE A 82 -14.67 41.91 -26.21
N ALA A 83 -15.93 42.40 -26.17
CA ALA A 83 -16.45 43.17 -25.05
C ALA A 83 -16.40 42.36 -23.73
N TYR A 84 -16.73 41.06 -23.76
CA TYR A 84 -16.69 40.22 -22.57
C TYR A 84 -15.25 39.97 -22.08
N LEU A 85 -14.32 39.72 -23.01
CA LEU A 85 -12.90 39.51 -22.65
C LEU A 85 -12.32 40.78 -22.04
N ALA A 86 -12.64 41.96 -22.61
CA ALA A 86 -12.22 43.25 -22.10
C ALA A 86 -12.81 43.60 -20.73
N GLU A 87 -14.09 43.29 -20.52
CA GLU A 87 -14.75 43.44 -19.22
C GLU A 87 -14.12 42.54 -18.15
N MET A 88 -13.87 41.31 -18.48
CA MET A 88 -13.23 40.33 -17.58
C MET A 88 -11.82 40.80 -17.18
N SER A 89 -11.00 41.23 -18.11
CA SER A 89 -9.69 41.79 -17.84
C SER A 89 -9.75 43.05 -16.96
N LYS A 90 -10.71 43.96 -17.25
CA LYS A 90 -10.89 45.19 -16.48
C LYS A 90 -11.40 44.94 -15.05
N ASN A 91 -12.26 43.98 -14.86
CA ASN A 91 -12.85 43.64 -13.55
C ASN A 91 -11.88 42.86 -12.64
N THR A 92 -10.72 42.44 -13.14
CA THR A 92 -9.70 41.76 -12.35
C THR A 92 -8.68 42.78 -11.84
N PRO A 93 -8.67 43.10 -10.53
CA PRO A 93 -7.82 44.20 -10.02
C PRO A 93 -6.32 43.88 -10.02
N SER A 94 -5.96 42.60 -9.93
CA SER A 94 -4.56 42.15 -9.84
C SER A 94 -4.45 40.62 -10.02
N ALA A 95 -3.37 40.18 -10.64
CA ALA A 95 -3.00 38.75 -10.72
C ALA A 95 -2.40 38.20 -9.43
N ALA A 96 -2.22 39.00 -8.37
CA ALA A 96 -1.55 38.58 -7.13
C ALA A 96 -2.22 37.38 -6.46
N ASN A 97 -3.54 37.29 -6.50
CA ASN A 97 -4.33 36.26 -5.83
C ASN A 97 -4.85 35.17 -6.77
N ILE A 98 -4.36 35.10 -8.00
CA ILE A 98 -4.89 34.21 -9.04
C ILE A 98 -4.86 32.71 -8.60
N VAL A 99 -3.85 32.31 -7.83
CA VAL A 99 -3.73 30.93 -7.31
C VAL A 99 -4.85 30.62 -6.29
N ALA A 100 -5.23 31.59 -5.45
CA ALA A 100 -6.32 31.41 -4.49
C ALA A 100 -7.67 31.23 -5.21
N TYR A 101 -7.91 32.03 -6.25
CA TYR A 101 -9.11 31.88 -7.08
C TYR A 101 -9.12 30.55 -7.85
N ALA A 102 -7.97 30.13 -8.39
CA ALA A 102 -7.84 28.83 -9.04
C ALA A 102 -8.14 27.65 -8.09
N MET A 103 -7.71 27.75 -6.84
CA MET A 103 -8.05 26.76 -5.81
C MET A 103 -9.57 26.70 -5.56
N ARG A 104 -10.24 27.86 -5.52
CA ARG A 104 -11.70 27.92 -5.35
C ARG A 104 -12.45 27.30 -6.54
N VAL A 105 -12.03 27.63 -7.77
CA VAL A 105 -12.60 27.02 -9.00
C VAL A 105 -12.42 25.52 -9.00
N ARG A 106 -11.26 25.04 -8.57
CA ARG A 106 -10.99 23.61 -8.44
C ARG A 106 -11.87 22.93 -7.38
N GLU A 107 -12.04 23.54 -6.21
CA GLU A 107 -12.88 23.02 -5.14
C GLU A 107 -14.31 22.80 -5.62
N THR A 108 -14.93 23.82 -6.22
CA THR A 108 -16.29 23.71 -6.78
C THR A 108 -16.37 22.70 -7.93
N ALA A 109 -15.31 22.53 -8.73
CA ALA A 109 -15.25 21.50 -9.77
C ALA A 109 -15.24 20.08 -9.17
N MET A 110 -14.51 19.88 -8.07
CA MET A 110 -14.49 18.59 -7.36
C MET A 110 -15.85 18.26 -6.74
N GLU A 111 -16.55 19.25 -6.18
CA GLU A 111 -17.91 19.08 -5.68
C GLU A 111 -18.88 18.68 -6.81
N ARG A 112 -18.79 19.32 -7.99
CA ARG A 112 -19.60 18.96 -9.17
C ARG A 112 -19.33 17.54 -9.64
N TYR A 113 -18.05 17.14 -9.70
CA TYR A 113 -17.66 15.78 -10.06
C TYR A 113 -18.25 14.75 -9.08
N GLY A 114 -18.18 15.03 -7.78
CA GLY A 114 -18.79 14.20 -6.74
C GLY A 114 -20.31 14.07 -6.91
N ILE A 115 -21.01 15.20 -7.19
CA ILE A 115 -22.45 15.20 -7.45
C ILE A 115 -22.79 14.37 -8.69
N GLU A 116 -22.05 14.51 -9.78
CA GLU A 116 -22.25 13.73 -11.01
C GLU A 116 -22.15 12.22 -10.75
N LYS A 117 -21.07 11.78 -10.09
CA LYS A 117 -20.85 10.37 -9.81
C LYS A 117 -21.87 9.79 -8.83
N THR A 118 -22.25 10.56 -7.80
CA THR A 118 -23.30 10.17 -6.85
C THR A 118 -24.65 10.06 -7.54
N THR A 119 -24.97 10.98 -8.46
CA THR A 119 -26.20 10.90 -9.26
C THR A 119 -26.22 9.64 -10.11
N LYS A 120 -25.10 9.30 -10.79
CA LYS A 120 -24.97 8.05 -11.53
C LYS A 120 -25.15 6.81 -10.64
N ALA A 121 -24.65 6.85 -9.40
CA ALA A 121 -24.83 5.76 -8.44
C ALA A 121 -26.32 5.59 -8.08
N ILE A 122 -27.06 6.68 -7.87
CA ILE A 122 -28.49 6.66 -7.62
C ILE A 122 -29.25 6.11 -8.84
N GLU A 123 -28.96 6.60 -10.03
CA GLU A 123 -29.55 6.12 -11.29
C GLU A 123 -29.34 4.60 -11.49
N LEU A 124 -28.16 4.10 -11.15
CA LEU A 124 -27.83 2.68 -11.24
C LEU A 124 -28.71 1.82 -10.31
N LEU A 125 -29.01 2.30 -9.10
CA LEU A 125 -29.94 1.62 -8.17
C LEU A 125 -31.35 1.50 -8.73
N TYR A 126 -31.86 2.55 -9.37
CA TYR A 126 -33.18 2.56 -9.98
C TYR A 126 -33.23 1.82 -11.34
N ALA A 127 -32.10 1.63 -12.00
CA ALA A 127 -32.06 1.01 -13.30
C ALA A 127 -32.56 -0.46 -13.28
N ARG A 128 -33.47 -0.79 -14.21
CA ARG A 128 -33.94 -2.16 -14.47
C ARG A 128 -33.15 -2.77 -15.63
N ASN A 129 -31.83 -3.00 -15.41
CA ASN A 129 -30.89 -3.42 -16.44
C ASN A 129 -30.45 -4.89 -16.31
N GLY A 130 -31.14 -5.71 -15.51
CA GLY A 130 -30.84 -7.14 -15.32
C GLY A 130 -29.65 -7.41 -14.37
N MET A 131 -28.98 -6.39 -13.83
CA MET A 131 -27.93 -6.56 -12.82
C MET A 131 -28.51 -7.02 -11.48
N THR A 132 -27.80 -7.91 -10.78
CA THR A 132 -28.12 -8.27 -9.40
C THR A 132 -27.83 -7.10 -8.46
N ALA A 133 -28.40 -7.13 -7.23
CA ALA A 133 -28.10 -6.11 -6.23
C ALA A 133 -26.59 -6.03 -5.91
N GLU A 134 -25.92 -7.15 -5.79
CA GLU A 134 -24.47 -7.24 -5.57
C GLU A 134 -23.69 -6.54 -6.69
N GLN A 135 -24.00 -6.85 -7.96
CA GLN A 135 -23.34 -6.22 -9.11
C GLN A 135 -23.55 -4.70 -9.14
N LYS A 136 -24.75 -4.21 -8.72
CA LYS A 136 -24.99 -2.78 -8.60
C LYS A 136 -24.15 -2.14 -7.51
N PHE A 137 -24.03 -2.79 -6.35
CA PHE A 137 -23.21 -2.27 -5.26
C PHE A 137 -21.73 -2.23 -5.62
N ASP A 138 -21.21 -3.25 -6.31
CA ASP A 138 -19.82 -3.27 -6.81
C ASP A 138 -19.55 -2.12 -7.79
N ALA A 139 -20.49 -1.89 -8.72
CA ALA A 139 -20.39 -0.77 -9.66
C ALA A 139 -20.44 0.60 -8.97
N ILE A 140 -21.27 0.76 -7.94
CA ILE A 140 -21.36 1.97 -7.12
C ILE A 140 -20.05 2.19 -6.34
N GLN A 141 -19.47 1.14 -5.78
CA GLN A 141 -18.18 1.21 -5.11
C GLN A 141 -17.08 1.69 -6.06
N GLY A 142 -17.10 1.24 -7.33
CA GLY A 142 -16.24 1.75 -8.38
C GLY A 142 -16.38 3.26 -8.57
N LEU A 143 -17.61 3.80 -8.64
CA LEU A 143 -17.85 5.23 -8.78
C LEU A 143 -17.32 6.05 -7.58
N PHE A 144 -17.46 5.55 -6.36
CA PHE A 144 -16.91 6.21 -5.17
C PHE A 144 -15.37 6.16 -5.14
N THR A 145 -14.78 5.08 -5.65
CA THR A 145 -13.33 4.98 -5.84
C THR A 145 -12.83 6.04 -6.82
N GLU A 146 -13.53 6.23 -7.96
CA GLU A 146 -13.22 7.29 -8.93
C GLU A 146 -13.28 8.69 -8.30
N ILE A 147 -14.29 8.99 -7.47
CA ILE A 147 -14.36 10.27 -6.74
C ILE A 147 -13.12 10.44 -5.86
N THR A 148 -12.76 9.41 -5.10
CA THR A 148 -11.62 9.45 -4.19
C THR A 148 -10.31 9.66 -4.94
N GLU A 149 -10.13 9.00 -6.08
CA GLU A 149 -8.96 9.16 -6.94
C GLU A 149 -8.92 10.53 -7.61
N HIS A 150 -10.04 11.06 -8.05
CA HIS A 150 -10.14 12.39 -8.63
C HIS A 150 -9.77 13.49 -7.63
N VAL A 151 -10.19 13.34 -6.38
CA VAL A 151 -9.77 14.22 -5.26
C VAL A 151 -8.26 14.12 -5.01
N LYS A 152 -7.68 12.90 -5.12
CA LYS A 152 -6.24 12.65 -4.93
C LYS A 152 -5.38 13.16 -6.09
N THR A 153 -5.90 13.22 -7.34
CA THR A 153 -5.16 13.79 -8.47
C THR A 153 -4.80 15.26 -8.29
N GLY A 154 -5.28 15.88 -7.25
CA GLY A 154 -4.74 17.14 -6.72
C GLY A 154 -3.45 17.02 -5.94
N ARG A 155 -2.98 15.84 -5.57
CA ARG A 155 -1.62 15.59 -5.13
C ARG A 155 -0.77 15.33 -6.37
N ARG A 156 0.08 16.28 -6.69
CA ARG A 156 1.26 16.27 -7.56
C ARG A 156 1.43 14.98 -8.39
N THR A 157 0.64 14.83 -9.48
CA THR A 157 0.82 13.77 -10.48
C THR A 157 1.56 14.36 -11.67
N GLY A 158 2.58 13.69 -12.16
CA GLY A 158 3.34 14.08 -13.35
C GLY A 158 4.84 14.26 -13.10
N LEU A 159 5.55 14.69 -14.11
CA LEU A 159 6.99 14.97 -14.02
C LEU A 159 7.22 16.18 -13.10
N ARG A 160 8.22 16.06 -12.25
CA ARG A 160 8.65 17.11 -11.32
C ARG A 160 10.05 17.55 -11.67
N THR A 161 10.37 18.80 -11.40
CA THR A 161 11.76 19.25 -11.50
C THR A 161 12.59 18.57 -10.41
N PHE A 162 13.90 18.44 -10.68
CA PHE A 162 14.83 17.90 -9.66
C PHE A 162 14.86 18.80 -8.43
N TYR A 163 14.71 20.12 -8.62
CA TYR A 163 14.63 21.09 -7.54
C TYR A 163 13.46 20.79 -6.58
N ASP A 164 12.23 20.58 -7.09
CA ASP A 164 11.08 20.25 -6.26
C ASP A 164 11.30 18.92 -5.51
N ALA A 165 11.92 17.95 -6.18
CA ALA A 165 12.21 16.66 -5.58
C ALA A 165 13.23 16.77 -4.43
N VAL A 166 14.28 17.58 -4.61
CA VAL A 166 15.30 17.86 -3.59
C VAL A 166 14.69 18.61 -2.41
N THR A 167 13.82 19.60 -2.67
CA THR A 167 13.15 20.37 -1.60
C THR A 167 12.32 19.48 -0.68
N ASP A 168 11.53 18.56 -1.26
CA ASP A 168 10.75 17.61 -0.45
C ASP A 168 11.66 16.61 0.28
N TRP A 169 12.71 16.14 -0.41
CA TRP A 169 13.68 15.20 0.18
C TRP A 169 14.48 15.82 1.33
N SER A 170 14.88 17.10 1.21
CA SER A 170 15.62 17.78 2.29
C SER A 170 14.78 17.89 3.56
N ALA A 171 13.49 18.20 3.45
CA ALA A 171 12.59 18.23 4.59
C ALA A 171 12.48 16.85 5.27
N GLU A 172 12.40 15.75 4.48
CA GLU A 172 12.42 14.39 5.02
C GLU A 172 13.77 14.04 5.65
N PHE A 173 14.86 14.52 5.07
CA PHE A 173 16.21 14.28 5.59
C PHE A 173 16.45 14.98 6.93
N ASP A 174 15.97 16.21 7.06
CA ASP A 174 16.04 16.98 8.31
C ASP A 174 15.27 16.28 9.44
N GLU A 175 14.10 15.68 9.14
CA GLU A 175 13.38 14.86 10.12
C GLU A 175 14.18 13.63 10.60
N ARG A 176 14.94 13.01 9.67
CA ARG A 176 15.79 11.84 10.02
C ARG A 176 17.02 12.22 10.86
N LEU A 177 17.45 13.48 10.82
CA LEU A 177 18.58 13.97 11.59
C LEU A 177 18.20 14.31 13.05
N LYS A 178 16.91 14.34 13.38
CA LYS A 178 16.46 14.55 14.77
C LYS A 178 16.84 13.35 15.63
N PRO A 179 17.14 13.57 16.94
CA PRO A 179 17.51 12.49 17.87
C PRO A 179 16.48 11.34 17.92
N ASP A 180 15.20 11.67 17.77
CA ASP A 180 14.07 10.74 17.72
C ASP A 180 13.63 10.45 16.28
N GLY A 181 14.47 10.78 15.29
CA GLY A 181 14.17 10.65 13.87
C GLY A 181 13.89 9.20 13.50
N CYS A 182 12.65 8.92 13.10
CA CYS A 182 12.26 7.59 12.65
C CYS A 182 13.03 7.17 11.40
N SER A 183 13.61 5.98 11.42
CA SER A 183 13.99 5.27 10.21
C SER A 183 12.79 5.25 9.25
N ARG A 184 13.03 5.48 7.95
CA ARG A 184 11.95 5.42 6.93
C ARG A 184 11.36 4.03 6.77
N GLY A 185 11.99 3.01 7.33
CA GLY A 185 11.57 1.61 7.22
C GLY A 185 11.06 1.04 8.52
N LEU A 186 10.41 -0.12 8.41
CA LEU A 186 9.87 -0.88 9.53
C LEU A 186 10.76 -2.08 9.85
N SER A 187 10.88 -2.38 11.15
CA SER A 187 11.58 -3.56 11.65
C SER A 187 10.74 -4.82 11.41
N THR A 188 11.40 -5.93 11.13
CA THR A 188 10.77 -7.26 11.07
C THR A 188 10.46 -7.83 12.45
N GLY A 189 11.12 -7.34 13.49
CA GLY A 189 11.11 -7.89 14.84
C GLY A 189 12.07 -9.07 15.03
N ILE A 190 12.90 -9.39 14.03
CA ILE A 190 14.00 -10.35 14.10
C ILE A 190 15.29 -9.57 13.87
N ARG A 191 16.09 -9.44 14.91
CA ARG A 191 17.26 -8.57 14.92
C ARG A 191 18.24 -8.87 13.79
N SER A 192 18.61 -10.13 13.61
CA SER A 192 19.57 -10.52 12.58
C SER A 192 19.04 -10.30 11.16
N LEU A 193 17.70 -10.38 10.95
CA LEU A 193 17.10 -10.03 9.68
C LEU A 193 17.11 -8.53 9.45
N ASP A 194 16.85 -7.74 10.49
CA ASP A 194 16.92 -6.28 10.42
C ASP A 194 18.36 -5.80 10.17
N GLU A 195 19.36 -6.47 10.74
CA GLU A 195 20.79 -6.22 10.47
C GLU A 195 21.16 -6.52 9.01
N LEU A 196 20.63 -7.60 8.43
CA LEU A 196 20.83 -7.94 7.00
C LEU A 196 20.11 -6.90 6.09
N LEU A 197 18.93 -6.43 6.46
CA LEU A 197 18.22 -5.38 5.73
C LEU A 197 18.91 -4.01 5.85
N GLY A 198 19.80 -3.85 6.84
CA GLY A 198 20.58 -2.66 7.09
C GLY A 198 19.77 -1.51 7.70
N VAL A 199 20.37 -0.32 7.73
CA VAL A 199 19.79 0.88 8.38
C VAL A 199 18.43 1.29 7.80
N LYS A 200 18.13 0.91 6.57
CA LYS A 200 16.86 1.21 5.92
C LYS A 200 15.73 0.31 6.38
N ARG A 201 16.03 -0.85 6.97
CA ARG A 201 15.04 -1.89 7.31
C ARG A 201 14.12 -2.21 6.12
N ILE A 202 12.85 -2.51 6.34
CA ILE A 202 11.88 -2.65 5.24
C ILE A 202 11.40 -1.26 4.84
N VAL A 203 11.80 -0.79 3.66
CA VAL A 203 11.47 0.54 3.16
C VAL A 203 9.96 0.66 2.93
N ARG A 204 9.34 1.77 3.37
CA ARG A 204 7.92 2.05 3.12
C ARG A 204 7.62 2.16 1.62
N GLY A 205 6.40 1.87 1.24
CA GLY A 205 6.00 1.76 -0.16
C GLY A 205 6.46 0.47 -0.83
N SER A 206 6.94 -0.52 -0.05
CA SER A 206 7.45 -1.81 -0.55
C SER A 206 6.44 -2.94 -0.42
N LEU A 207 6.55 -3.88 -1.36
CA LEU A 207 5.92 -5.18 -1.31
C LEU A 207 6.96 -6.22 -0.87
N PHE A 208 6.75 -6.81 0.31
CA PHE A 208 7.58 -7.84 0.93
C PHE A 208 6.89 -9.19 0.78
N VAL A 209 7.47 -10.10 0.02
CA VAL A 209 6.88 -11.43 -0.21
C VAL A 209 7.60 -12.48 0.64
N ILE A 210 6.82 -13.30 1.35
CA ILE A 210 7.33 -14.43 2.13
C ILE A 210 6.85 -15.72 1.49
N GLY A 211 7.78 -16.49 0.94
CA GLY A 211 7.55 -17.79 0.35
C GLY A 211 7.91 -18.94 1.28
N ALA A 212 7.03 -19.93 1.42
CA ALA A 212 7.36 -21.15 2.16
C ALA A 212 6.52 -22.34 1.70
N ARG A 213 7.06 -23.56 1.94
CA ARG A 213 6.27 -24.78 1.88
C ARG A 213 5.38 -24.88 3.14
N PRO A 214 4.30 -25.67 3.11
CA PRO A 214 3.47 -25.90 4.28
C PRO A 214 4.29 -26.32 5.52
N LYS A 215 3.87 -25.88 6.70
CA LYS A 215 4.50 -26.19 8.00
C LYS A 215 5.91 -25.64 8.23
N MET A 216 6.42 -24.75 7.37
CA MET A 216 7.74 -24.11 7.54
C MET A 216 7.73 -22.91 8.50
N GLY A 217 6.58 -22.40 8.91
CA GLY A 217 6.47 -21.26 9.82
C GLY A 217 6.11 -19.94 9.14
N LYS A 218 5.52 -20.00 7.94
CA LYS A 218 5.07 -18.80 7.18
C LYS A 218 4.18 -17.87 8.00
N THR A 219 3.07 -18.39 8.52
CA THR A 219 2.14 -17.62 9.35
C THR A 219 2.76 -17.21 10.71
N THR A 220 3.79 -17.95 11.19
CA THR A 220 4.56 -17.59 12.39
C THR A 220 5.33 -16.28 12.19
N LEU A 221 6.06 -16.15 11.08
CA LEU A 221 6.79 -14.93 10.77
C LEU A 221 5.85 -13.76 10.50
N TYR A 222 4.79 -13.99 9.74
CA TYR A 222 3.74 -13.04 9.44
C TYR A 222 3.13 -12.41 10.70
N THR A 223 2.67 -13.24 11.65
CA THR A 223 2.09 -12.75 12.92
C THR A 223 3.13 -12.00 13.74
N GLN A 224 4.37 -12.45 13.76
CA GLN A 224 5.46 -11.82 14.51
C GLN A 224 5.79 -10.42 13.97
N MET A 225 5.85 -10.25 12.65
CA MET A 225 6.05 -8.95 12.01
C MET A 225 4.89 -7.99 12.30
N GLY A 226 3.65 -8.46 12.22
CA GLY A 226 2.46 -7.64 12.53
C GLY A 226 2.43 -7.18 13.98
N VAL A 227 2.71 -8.09 14.92
CA VAL A 227 2.79 -7.76 16.35
C VAL A 227 3.93 -6.77 16.61
N ASN A 228 5.10 -6.94 15.98
CA ASN A 228 6.21 -6.01 16.12
C ASN A 228 5.83 -4.60 15.61
N CYS A 229 5.18 -4.51 14.45
CA CYS A 229 4.68 -3.25 13.92
C CYS A 229 3.71 -2.57 14.91
N ALA A 230 2.76 -3.33 15.47
CA ALA A 230 1.78 -2.77 16.40
C ALA A 230 2.37 -2.34 17.75
N THR A 231 3.34 -3.11 18.30
CA THR A 231 3.83 -2.92 19.68
C THR A 231 5.13 -2.15 19.78
N VAL A 232 6.05 -2.29 18.82
CA VAL A 232 7.39 -1.68 18.86
C VAL A 232 7.42 -0.42 17.98
N GLU A 233 6.96 -0.53 16.74
CA GLU A 233 6.89 0.64 15.85
C GLU A 233 5.70 1.55 16.20
N ASN A 234 4.77 1.07 17.03
CA ASN A 234 3.57 1.78 17.45
C ASN A 234 2.74 2.32 16.27
N GLU A 235 2.55 1.46 15.27
CA GLU A 235 1.79 1.77 14.06
C GLU A 235 0.76 0.69 13.76
N PRO A 236 -0.40 1.06 13.14
CA PRO A 236 -1.42 0.09 12.77
C PRO A 236 -0.88 -1.01 11.86
N ALA A 237 -1.07 -2.26 12.28
CA ALA A 237 -0.83 -3.48 11.51
C ALA A 237 -2.17 -4.11 11.15
N LEU A 238 -2.45 -4.21 9.85
CA LEU A 238 -3.70 -4.75 9.31
C LEU A 238 -3.45 -6.17 8.84
N MET A 239 -4.06 -7.15 9.49
CA MET A 239 -3.84 -8.58 9.22
C MET A 239 -5.09 -9.16 8.54
N PHE A 240 -4.98 -9.46 7.23
CA PHE A 240 -6.00 -10.15 6.47
C PHE A 240 -5.68 -11.64 6.43
N SER A 241 -6.43 -12.43 7.20
CA SER A 241 -6.23 -13.87 7.39
C SER A 241 -7.27 -14.67 6.64
N LEU A 242 -6.92 -15.22 5.48
CA LEU A 242 -7.82 -16.02 4.68
C LEU A 242 -7.74 -17.52 5.01
N GLU A 243 -6.70 -17.95 5.73
CA GLU A 243 -6.47 -19.36 6.09
C GLU A 243 -6.91 -19.67 7.53
N MET A 244 -6.70 -18.72 8.46
CA MET A 244 -6.95 -18.94 9.88
C MET A 244 -8.06 -18.01 10.40
N PRO A 245 -9.06 -18.55 11.12
CA PRO A 245 -10.06 -17.72 11.82
C PRO A 245 -9.42 -16.80 12.87
N GLU A 246 -10.09 -15.67 13.16
CA GLU A 246 -9.67 -14.66 14.13
C GLU A 246 -9.28 -15.27 15.48
N GLY A 247 -10.11 -16.18 16.04
CA GLY A 247 -9.82 -16.84 17.31
C GLY A 247 -8.48 -17.58 17.33
N GLN A 248 -8.16 -18.34 16.26
CA GLN A 248 -6.88 -19.04 16.14
C GLN A 248 -5.70 -18.05 15.98
N MET A 249 -5.93 -16.90 15.34
CA MET A 249 -4.93 -15.84 15.26
C MET A 249 -4.63 -15.26 16.63
N VAL A 250 -5.66 -14.98 17.44
CA VAL A 250 -5.51 -14.49 18.83
C VAL A 250 -4.70 -15.48 19.68
N GLU A 251 -5.07 -16.77 19.65
CA GLU A 251 -4.34 -17.83 20.36
C GLU A 251 -2.86 -17.89 19.93
N LYS A 252 -2.62 -17.90 18.64
CA LYS A 252 -1.27 -17.98 18.07
C LYS A 252 -0.42 -16.77 18.45
N ILE A 253 -0.94 -15.55 18.29
CA ILE A 253 -0.26 -14.32 18.63
C ILE A 253 0.06 -14.28 20.13
N THR A 254 -0.90 -14.67 20.98
CA THR A 254 -0.74 -14.70 22.42
C THR A 254 0.33 -15.72 22.84
N ALA A 255 0.28 -16.92 22.26
CA ALA A 255 1.28 -17.97 22.52
C ALA A 255 2.68 -17.51 22.14
N GLN A 256 2.83 -16.90 20.96
CA GLN A 256 4.12 -16.37 20.47
C GLN A 256 4.68 -15.28 21.39
N LYS A 257 3.90 -14.24 21.64
CA LYS A 257 4.33 -13.08 22.46
C LYS A 257 4.58 -13.49 23.91
N GLY A 258 3.74 -14.38 24.44
CA GLY A 258 3.84 -14.92 25.80
C GLY A 258 4.94 -15.99 25.96
N ARG A 259 5.47 -16.55 24.87
CA ARG A 259 6.39 -17.70 24.90
C ARG A 259 5.81 -18.87 25.68
N ILE A 260 4.53 -19.17 25.42
CA ILE A 260 3.77 -20.23 26.06
C ILE A 260 3.33 -21.27 25.02
N SER A 261 3.04 -22.49 25.48
CA SER A 261 2.53 -23.52 24.57
C SER A 261 1.12 -23.18 24.10
N PRO A 262 0.79 -23.27 22.80
CA PRO A 262 -0.59 -23.12 22.30
C PRO A 262 -1.59 -24.09 22.92
N ASN A 263 -1.13 -25.26 23.45
CA ASN A 263 -1.97 -26.23 24.13
C ASN A 263 -2.65 -25.68 25.40
N LEU A 264 -2.18 -24.50 25.89
CA LEU A 264 -2.82 -23.79 26.99
C LEU A 264 -4.31 -23.51 26.72
N PHE A 265 -4.64 -23.23 25.48
CA PHE A 265 -6.00 -22.82 25.06
C PHE A 265 -6.93 -24.03 24.80
N TYR A 266 -6.41 -25.26 24.92
CA TYR A 266 -7.16 -26.51 24.70
C TYR A 266 -7.07 -27.41 25.93
N PRO A 267 -7.65 -27.01 27.09
CA PRO A 267 -7.55 -27.77 28.33
C PRO A 267 -8.37 -29.04 28.27
N ASP A 268 -7.79 -30.13 28.75
CA ASP A 268 -8.50 -31.39 28.99
C ASP A 268 -9.08 -31.42 30.41
N MET A 269 -10.35 -31.05 30.54
CA MET A 269 -11.04 -30.91 31.82
C MET A 269 -11.17 -32.25 32.58
N THR A 270 -10.79 -33.37 31.99
CA THR A 270 -10.82 -34.67 32.63
C THR A 270 -9.53 -34.99 33.40
N LYS A 271 -8.49 -34.18 33.27
CA LYS A 271 -7.18 -34.37 33.89
C LYS A 271 -6.91 -33.33 34.97
N GLU A 272 -6.19 -33.70 36.03
CA GLU A 272 -5.83 -32.78 37.14
C GLU A 272 -5.06 -31.55 36.65
N ASP A 273 -4.10 -31.74 35.73
CA ASP A 273 -3.30 -30.68 35.16
C ASP A 273 -3.87 -30.14 33.82
N TYR A 274 -5.16 -30.31 33.56
CA TYR A 274 -5.81 -29.95 32.29
C TYR A 274 -5.12 -30.54 31.04
N GLY A 275 -4.32 -31.60 31.23
CA GLY A 275 -3.50 -32.20 30.17
C GLY A 275 -2.35 -31.30 29.67
N TYR A 276 -2.08 -30.16 30.37
CA TYR A 276 -1.05 -29.20 30.03
C TYR A 276 0.29 -29.57 30.66
N ARG A 277 1.37 -29.51 29.87
CA ARG A 277 2.72 -29.74 30.37
C ARG A 277 3.33 -28.38 30.78
N GLY A 278 3.24 -28.05 32.07
CA GLY A 278 3.76 -26.80 32.62
C GLY A 278 2.84 -26.24 33.71
N ASP A 279 3.11 -25.04 34.20
CA ASP A 279 2.24 -24.29 35.12
C ASP A 279 1.08 -23.64 34.35
N TRP A 280 -0.05 -24.38 34.24
CA TRP A 280 -1.23 -23.91 33.52
C TRP A 280 -1.75 -22.58 34.05
N ASN A 281 -1.83 -22.38 35.38
CA ASN A 281 -2.32 -21.16 35.98
C ASN A 281 -1.38 -19.99 35.75
N GLY A 282 -0.07 -20.20 35.89
CA GLY A 282 0.96 -19.17 35.62
C GLY A 282 0.99 -18.76 34.16
N ASP A 283 0.90 -19.72 33.23
CA ASP A 283 0.90 -19.45 31.81
C ASP A 283 -0.42 -18.80 31.34
N LEU A 284 -1.57 -19.15 31.94
CA LEU A 284 -2.85 -18.49 31.69
C LEU A 284 -2.83 -17.02 32.13
N LYS A 285 -2.28 -16.74 33.34
CA LYS A 285 -2.10 -15.38 33.81
C LYS A 285 -1.20 -14.57 32.89
N LYS A 286 -0.13 -15.19 32.40
CA LYS A 286 0.79 -14.59 31.45
C LYS A 286 0.12 -14.31 30.08
N ALA A 287 -0.68 -15.28 29.59
CA ALA A 287 -1.48 -15.12 28.36
C ALA A 287 -2.44 -13.93 28.49
N THR A 288 -3.18 -13.85 29.60
CA THR A 288 -4.11 -12.74 29.87
C THR A 288 -3.40 -11.38 29.91
N GLY A 289 -2.21 -11.33 30.53
CA GLY A 289 -1.39 -10.12 30.56
C GLY A 289 -0.92 -9.69 29.17
N VAL A 290 -0.52 -10.66 28.31
CA VAL A 290 -0.14 -10.39 26.92
C VAL A 290 -1.33 -9.89 26.10
N MET A 291 -2.50 -10.50 26.25
CA MET A 291 -3.72 -10.04 25.57
C MET A 291 -4.06 -8.60 25.97
N GLY A 292 -4.03 -8.28 27.28
CA GLY A 292 -4.27 -6.92 27.75
C GLY A 292 -3.30 -5.92 27.12
N ALA A 293 -2.00 -6.20 27.13
CA ALA A 293 -1.00 -5.34 26.54
C ALA A 293 -1.18 -5.14 25.02
N LEU A 294 -1.66 -6.17 24.30
CA LEU A 294 -1.96 -6.03 22.87
C LEU A 294 -3.22 -5.21 22.60
N ILE A 295 -4.25 -5.36 23.43
CA ILE A 295 -5.47 -4.54 23.38
C ILE A 295 -5.13 -3.07 23.61
N ASP A 296 -4.31 -2.78 24.60
CA ASP A 296 -3.92 -1.39 24.95
C ASP A 296 -3.19 -0.68 23.82
N THR A 297 -2.45 -1.38 22.95
CA THR A 297 -1.82 -0.76 21.78
C THR A 297 -2.84 -0.22 20.79
N ASN A 298 -3.99 -0.86 20.69
CA ASN A 298 -5.05 -0.57 19.72
C ASN A 298 -4.56 -0.51 18.24
N ASN A 299 -3.40 -1.09 17.94
CA ASN A 299 -2.74 -1.02 16.63
C ASN A 299 -2.78 -2.34 15.85
N LEU A 300 -3.28 -3.43 16.45
CA LEU A 300 -3.40 -4.72 15.77
C LEU A 300 -4.84 -4.94 15.34
N LEU A 301 -5.07 -5.01 14.04
CA LEU A 301 -6.39 -5.20 13.45
C LEU A 301 -6.39 -6.49 12.63
N ILE A 302 -7.42 -7.31 12.81
CA ILE A 302 -7.55 -8.62 12.15
C ILE A 302 -8.85 -8.62 11.35
N ASP A 303 -8.80 -9.18 10.15
CA ASP A 303 -9.94 -9.41 9.26
C ASP A 303 -9.81 -10.85 8.72
N ASP A 304 -10.76 -11.71 9.06
CA ASP A 304 -10.84 -13.12 8.65
C ASP A 304 -12.03 -13.39 7.70
N THR A 305 -12.54 -12.33 7.06
CA THR A 305 -13.65 -12.44 6.11
C THR A 305 -13.30 -13.42 4.99
N PRO A 306 -14.13 -14.46 4.76
CA PRO A 306 -13.84 -15.46 3.73
C PRO A 306 -13.86 -14.86 2.31
N GLY A 307 -12.89 -15.25 1.48
CA GLY A 307 -12.87 -14.87 0.06
C GLY A 307 -12.63 -13.39 -0.19
N ILE A 308 -11.82 -12.75 0.65
CA ILE A 308 -11.46 -11.32 0.52
C ILE A 308 -10.91 -11.02 -0.88
N SER A 309 -11.46 -9.99 -1.51
CA SER A 309 -10.95 -9.44 -2.78
C SER A 309 -9.86 -8.39 -2.54
N LEU A 310 -9.05 -8.11 -3.58
CA LEU A 310 -8.11 -7.00 -3.56
C LEU A 310 -8.82 -5.66 -3.25
N ALA A 311 -10.01 -5.44 -3.81
CA ALA A 311 -10.80 -4.24 -3.57
C ALA A 311 -11.16 -4.07 -2.09
N HIS A 312 -11.51 -5.16 -1.40
CA HIS A 312 -11.79 -5.15 0.04
C HIS A 312 -10.55 -4.77 0.86
N VAL A 313 -9.40 -5.42 0.60
CA VAL A 313 -8.12 -5.07 1.26
C VAL A 313 -7.79 -3.59 1.07
N MET A 314 -7.94 -3.07 -0.16
CA MET A 314 -7.67 -1.67 -0.46
C MET A 314 -8.63 -0.72 0.25
N ALA A 315 -9.93 -1.05 0.28
CA ALA A 315 -10.98 -0.21 0.91
C ALA A 315 -10.75 -0.11 2.42
N GLU A 316 -10.56 -1.25 3.10
CA GLU A 316 -10.31 -1.29 4.55
C GLU A 316 -8.99 -0.60 4.93
N SER A 317 -7.92 -0.86 4.19
CA SER A 317 -6.63 -0.20 4.45
C SER A 317 -6.72 1.34 4.30
N ARG A 318 -7.45 1.82 3.28
CA ARG A 318 -7.72 3.25 3.09
C ARG A 318 -8.62 3.82 4.20
N ARG A 319 -9.59 3.05 4.67
CA ARG A 319 -10.45 3.43 5.79
C ARG A 319 -9.63 3.66 7.04
N ILE A 320 -8.79 2.69 7.43
CA ILE A 320 -7.93 2.82 8.60
C ILE A 320 -6.92 3.96 8.44
N LYS A 321 -6.34 4.16 7.24
CA LYS A 321 -5.46 5.32 6.99
C LYS A 321 -6.17 6.66 7.21
N ARG A 322 -7.45 6.79 6.84
CA ARG A 322 -8.24 8.01 7.09
C ARG A 322 -8.55 8.19 8.57
N GLU A 323 -8.93 7.11 9.27
CA GLU A 323 -9.31 7.16 10.68
C GLU A 323 -8.12 7.41 11.62
N ARG A 324 -6.96 6.82 11.32
CA ARG A 324 -5.79 6.84 12.21
C ARG A 324 -4.63 7.70 11.71
N GLY A 325 -4.74 8.28 10.51
CA GLY A 325 -3.71 9.12 9.90
C GLY A 325 -2.53 8.34 9.30
N LYS A 326 -2.24 7.12 9.80
CA LYS A 326 -1.13 6.27 9.34
C LYS A 326 -1.52 4.79 9.27
N VAL A 327 -0.78 4.03 8.49
CA VAL A 327 -0.76 2.57 8.46
C VAL A 327 0.70 2.16 8.38
N GLY A 328 1.15 1.27 9.25
CA GLY A 328 2.51 0.75 9.24
C GLY A 328 2.62 -0.44 8.29
N MET A 329 1.86 -1.48 8.53
CA MET A 329 1.99 -2.74 7.80
C MET A 329 0.62 -3.30 7.42
N ILE A 330 0.50 -3.78 6.19
CA ILE A 330 -0.64 -4.54 5.69
C ILE A 330 -0.14 -5.96 5.42
N LEU A 331 -0.73 -6.94 6.07
CA LEU A 331 -0.30 -8.33 5.99
C LEU A 331 -1.42 -9.18 5.40
N VAL A 332 -1.13 -9.93 4.32
CA VAL A 332 -2.12 -10.74 3.59
C VAL A 332 -1.68 -12.20 3.56
N ASP A 333 -2.45 -13.08 4.18
CA ASP A 333 -2.22 -14.55 4.20
C ASP A 333 -3.40 -15.25 3.49
N TYR A 334 -3.31 -15.77 2.29
CA TYR A 334 -2.22 -15.76 1.30
C TYR A 334 -2.83 -15.57 -0.12
N LEU A 335 -1.99 -15.23 -1.08
CA LEU A 335 -2.36 -14.81 -2.43
C LEU A 335 -3.41 -15.68 -3.15
N THR A 336 -3.29 -17.02 -3.07
CA THR A 336 -4.15 -17.94 -3.84
C THR A 336 -5.54 -18.15 -3.26
N LEU A 337 -5.85 -17.63 -2.07
CA LEU A 337 -7.19 -17.66 -1.48
C LEU A 337 -7.97 -16.36 -1.76
N MET A 338 -7.32 -15.33 -2.29
CA MET A 338 -8.03 -14.12 -2.72
C MET A 338 -8.88 -14.42 -3.95
N THR A 339 -10.13 -13.95 -3.93
CA THR A 339 -10.99 -14.03 -5.10
C THR A 339 -10.51 -13.04 -6.15
N ALA A 340 -10.15 -13.56 -7.32
CA ALA A 340 -9.88 -12.74 -8.49
C ALA A 340 -11.16 -12.59 -9.31
N ASP A 341 -11.50 -11.36 -9.68
CA ASP A 341 -12.52 -11.11 -10.69
C ASP A 341 -12.13 -11.88 -11.95
N LYS A 342 -13.08 -12.66 -12.48
CA LYS A 342 -13.01 -13.55 -13.63
C LYS A 342 -11.86 -13.29 -14.61
N ALA A 343 -10.65 -13.76 -14.30
CA ALA A 343 -9.58 -13.85 -15.28
C ALA A 343 -9.54 -15.30 -15.80
N GLU A 344 -9.50 -15.46 -17.10
CA GLU A 344 -9.46 -16.79 -17.77
C GLU A 344 -8.17 -17.58 -17.44
N ARG A 345 -7.19 -16.95 -16.78
CA ARG A 345 -5.92 -17.55 -16.35
C ARG A 345 -5.51 -17.05 -14.96
N ASN A 346 -5.21 -17.95 -14.08
CA ASN A 346 -4.77 -17.66 -12.71
C ASN A 346 -3.54 -16.74 -12.65
N ASP A 347 -2.60 -16.90 -13.57
CA ASP A 347 -1.36 -16.11 -13.62
C ASP A 347 -1.61 -14.60 -13.80
N LEU A 348 -2.59 -14.25 -14.66
CA LEU A 348 -2.97 -12.84 -14.89
C LEU A 348 -3.67 -12.25 -13.66
N ALA A 349 -4.49 -13.05 -12.99
CA ALA A 349 -5.19 -12.64 -11.77
C ALA A 349 -4.21 -12.32 -10.65
N TYR A 350 -3.23 -13.18 -10.41
CA TYR A 350 -2.20 -12.96 -9.39
C TYR A 350 -1.33 -11.74 -9.69
N GLY A 351 -1.01 -11.50 -10.97
CA GLY A 351 -0.29 -10.31 -11.40
C GLY A 351 -1.06 -9.01 -11.12
N LEU A 352 -2.38 -9.00 -11.29
CA LEU A 352 -3.21 -7.85 -10.93
C LEU A 352 -3.22 -7.60 -9.42
N ILE A 353 -3.30 -8.66 -8.62
CA ILE A 353 -3.28 -8.57 -7.16
C ILE A 353 -1.93 -8.02 -6.67
N THR A 354 -0.80 -8.56 -7.14
CA THR A 354 0.52 -8.10 -6.71
C THR A 354 0.80 -6.65 -7.10
N LYS A 355 0.43 -6.24 -8.32
CA LYS A 355 0.49 -4.82 -8.76
C LYS A 355 -0.40 -3.91 -7.92
N GLY A 356 -1.62 -4.36 -7.63
CA GLY A 356 -2.56 -3.62 -6.79
C GLY A 356 -2.02 -3.43 -5.38
N LEU A 357 -1.49 -4.49 -4.75
CA LEU A 357 -0.87 -4.43 -3.43
C LEU A 357 0.38 -3.55 -3.41
N LYS A 358 1.23 -3.62 -4.46
CA LYS A 358 2.39 -2.72 -4.60
C LYS A 358 1.97 -1.26 -4.76
N THR A 359 0.92 -1.00 -5.52
CA THR A 359 0.35 0.34 -5.67
C THR A 359 -0.20 0.86 -4.34
N LEU A 360 -0.92 0.00 -3.60
CA LEU A 360 -1.44 0.33 -2.27
C LEU A 360 -0.32 0.66 -1.28
N ALA A 361 0.77 -0.11 -1.27
CA ALA A 361 1.95 0.16 -0.44
C ALA A 361 2.49 1.58 -0.67
N LYS A 362 2.67 1.96 -1.93
CA LYS A 362 3.13 3.31 -2.31
C LYS A 362 2.11 4.40 -1.98
N GLU A 363 0.82 4.12 -2.21
CA GLU A 363 -0.27 5.07 -1.95
C GLU A 363 -0.37 5.44 -0.47
N LEU A 364 -0.30 4.43 0.40
CA LEU A 364 -0.47 4.59 1.84
C LEU A 364 0.84 4.87 2.58
N ASP A 365 1.98 4.82 1.89
CA ASP A 365 3.34 4.90 2.46
C ASP A 365 3.52 3.89 3.61
N CYS A 366 3.18 2.63 3.35
CA CYS A 366 3.25 1.52 4.29
C CYS A 366 4.02 0.34 3.69
N VAL A 367 4.24 -0.71 4.48
CA VAL A 367 4.79 -1.98 3.98
C VAL A 367 3.64 -2.96 3.77
N VAL A 368 3.59 -3.60 2.60
CA VAL A 368 2.68 -4.72 2.36
C VAL A 368 3.46 -6.02 2.43
N VAL A 369 3.07 -6.91 3.34
CA VAL A 369 3.61 -8.28 3.47
C VAL A 369 2.63 -9.25 2.86
N LEU A 370 3.07 -9.99 1.85
CA LEU A 370 2.26 -10.98 1.14
C LEU A 370 2.84 -12.37 1.34
N LEU A 371 2.01 -13.29 1.78
CA LEU A 371 2.41 -14.70 1.88
C LEU A 371 2.12 -15.44 0.57
N THR A 372 3.07 -16.28 0.15
CA THR A 372 2.89 -17.17 -1.01
C THR A 372 3.32 -18.59 -0.70
N GLN A 373 2.66 -19.55 -1.33
CA GLN A 373 3.01 -20.96 -1.23
C GLN A 373 3.96 -21.35 -2.37
N LEU A 374 5.01 -22.11 -2.04
CA LEU A 374 5.99 -22.55 -3.03
C LEU A 374 5.57 -23.82 -3.73
N ASN A 375 6.05 -24.02 -4.97
CA ASN A 375 5.78 -25.20 -5.78
C ASN A 375 6.41 -26.46 -5.16
N ARG A 376 5.77 -27.62 -5.36
CA ARG A 376 6.30 -28.92 -4.89
C ARG A 376 7.55 -29.39 -5.64
N GLU A 377 7.82 -28.85 -6.82
CA GLU A 377 8.99 -29.20 -7.64
C GLU A 377 10.32 -28.96 -6.89
N LEU A 378 10.37 -27.99 -5.99
CA LEU A 378 11.56 -27.74 -5.17
C LEU A 378 11.95 -28.96 -4.31
N GLU A 379 11.00 -29.82 -3.92
CA GLU A 379 11.24 -31.01 -3.09
C GLU A 379 12.02 -32.11 -3.84
N LYS A 380 11.99 -32.06 -5.18
CA LYS A 380 12.74 -33.00 -6.05
C LYS A 380 14.22 -32.65 -6.19
N ARG A 381 14.61 -31.41 -5.80
CA ARG A 381 16.00 -30.96 -5.90
C ARG A 381 16.83 -31.51 -4.76
N THR A 382 18.13 -31.72 -5.01
CA THR A 382 19.10 -32.07 -3.97
C THR A 382 19.19 -30.97 -2.92
N ASN A 383 19.32 -29.73 -3.35
CA ASN A 383 19.23 -28.54 -2.48
C ASN A 383 17.79 -28.01 -2.49
N LYS A 384 17.08 -28.23 -1.38
CA LYS A 384 15.67 -27.84 -1.20
C LYS A 384 15.50 -26.41 -0.68
N ARG A 385 16.57 -25.61 -0.61
CA ARG A 385 16.45 -24.20 -0.26
C ARG A 385 15.73 -23.45 -1.36
N PRO A 386 14.66 -22.70 -1.03
CA PRO A 386 13.85 -22.04 -2.02
C PRO A 386 14.56 -20.92 -2.78
N LEU A 387 14.09 -20.72 -4.01
CA LEU A 387 14.44 -19.60 -4.90
C LEU A 387 13.17 -18.83 -5.28
N PRO A 388 13.25 -17.57 -5.71
CA PRO A 388 12.09 -16.80 -6.14
C PRO A 388 11.28 -17.51 -7.23
N SER A 389 11.93 -18.23 -8.15
CA SER A 389 11.32 -19.03 -9.19
C SER A 389 10.47 -20.21 -8.70
N ASP A 390 10.54 -20.57 -7.43
CA ASP A 390 9.72 -21.62 -6.83
C ASP A 390 8.35 -21.13 -6.35
N SER A 391 8.09 -19.82 -6.38
CA SER A 391 6.76 -19.28 -6.10
C SER A 391 5.77 -19.84 -7.12
N ARG A 392 4.58 -20.24 -6.73
CA ARG A 392 3.51 -20.64 -7.65
C ARG A 392 3.13 -19.39 -8.47
N ASP A 393 3.02 -19.53 -9.80
CA ASP A 393 2.65 -18.43 -10.72
C ASP A 393 3.69 -17.26 -10.78
N THR A 394 4.92 -17.58 -10.98
CA THR A 394 6.17 -16.96 -10.52
C THR A 394 6.65 -15.67 -11.16
N GLY A 395 6.45 -15.45 -12.45
CA GLY A 395 7.13 -14.35 -13.15
C GLY A 395 6.72 -12.96 -12.67
N GLN A 396 5.46 -12.78 -12.31
CA GLN A 396 4.94 -11.48 -11.94
C GLN A 396 5.27 -11.10 -10.48
N ILE A 397 5.23 -12.07 -9.55
CA ILE A 397 5.55 -11.82 -8.13
C ILE A 397 6.98 -11.32 -7.99
N GLU A 398 7.94 -11.94 -8.69
CA GLU A 398 9.36 -11.54 -8.68
C GLU A 398 9.58 -10.15 -9.27
N GLN A 399 8.80 -9.78 -10.29
CA GLN A 399 8.88 -8.46 -10.92
C GLN A 399 8.30 -7.35 -10.04
N ASP A 400 7.22 -7.61 -9.31
CA ASP A 400 6.48 -6.62 -8.55
C ASP A 400 7.02 -6.41 -7.13
N CYS A 401 7.65 -7.45 -6.51
CA CYS A 401 8.16 -7.36 -5.15
C CYS A 401 9.48 -6.60 -5.04
N ASP A 402 9.69 -5.96 -3.88
CA ASP A 402 10.95 -5.31 -3.53
C ASP A 402 11.83 -6.22 -2.68
N TYR A 403 11.20 -7.10 -1.91
CA TYR A 403 11.84 -8.10 -1.07
C TYR A 403 11.20 -9.46 -1.30
N TRP A 404 12.02 -10.48 -1.43
CA TRP A 404 11.54 -11.85 -1.44
C TRP A 404 12.34 -12.68 -0.45
N LEU A 405 11.63 -13.18 0.57
CA LEU A 405 12.16 -13.97 1.66
C LEU A 405 11.60 -15.39 1.59
N ALA A 406 12.42 -16.40 1.76
CA ALA A 406 11.94 -17.75 1.96
C ALA A 406 12.25 -18.27 3.36
N ILE A 407 11.38 -19.14 3.85
CA ILE A 407 11.60 -19.87 5.09
C ILE A 407 11.95 -21.32 4.73
N TYR A 408 13.07 -21.77 5.24
CA TYR A 408 13.53 -23.15 5.07
C TYR A 408 13.85 -23.79 6.41
N ARG A 409 13.39 -25.02 6.60
CA ARG A 409 13.64 -25.84 7.77
C ARG A 409 14.07 -27.24 7.32
N GLU A 410 15.30 -27.59 7.61
CA GLU A 410 15.84 -28.90 7.24
C GLU A 410 15.10 -30.04 7.95
N GLY A 411 14.74 -29.84 9.24
CA GLY A 411 13.98 -30.79 10.04
C GLY A 411 12.61 -31.18 9.48
N ALA A 412 12.04 -30.38 8.55
CA ALA A 412 10.82 -30.75 7.87
C ALA A 412 11.01 -31.84 6.79
N TYR A 413 12.25 -32.07 6.37
CA TYR A 413 12.65 -33.04 5.33
C TYR A 413 13.51 -34.19 5.87
N ASP A 414 14.18 -33.99 7.01
CA ASP A 414 15.08 -34.97 7.64
C ASP A 414 14.79 -35.02 9.15
N GLU A 415 14.27 -36.13 9.61
CA GLU A 415 13.93 -36.35 11.02
C GLU A 415 15.16 -36.31 11.94
N ASN A 416 16.36 -36.58 11.40
CA ASN A 416 17.61 -36.52 12.15
C ASN A 416 18.17 -35.10 12.25
N ALA A 417 17.63 -34.15 11.50
CA ALA A 417 18.03 -32.77 11.61
C ALA A 417 17.39 -32.09 12.85
N ASN A 418 18.05 -31.02 13.33
CA ASN A 418 17.49 -30.25 14.41
C ASN A 418 16.17 -29.61 13.98
N GLN A 419 15.09 -29.99 14.68
CA GLN A 419 13.71 -29.57 14.34
C GLN A 419 13.45 -28.09 14.60
N SER A 420 14.29 -27.42 15.40
CA SER A 420 14.15 -25.98 15.67
C SER A 420 14.87 -25.10 14.67
N ASP A 421 15.90 -25.62 13.98
CA ASP A 421 16.70 -24.83 13.04
C ASP A 421 15.84 -24.30 11.88
N THR A 422 15.94 -23.01 11.67
CA THR A 422 15.19 -22.27 10.64
C THR A 422 16.13 -21.32 9.91
N GLU A 423 16.08 -21.31 8.59
CA GLU A 423 16.80 -20.39 7.75
C GLU A 423 15.80 -19.39 7.12
N LEU A 424 16.08 -18.11 7.26
CA LEU A 424 15.42 -17.04 6.55
C LEU A 424 16.30 -16.62 5.38
N LEU A 425 15.86 -16.94 4.16
CA LEU A 425 16.63 -16.76 2.94
C LEU A 425 16.15 -15.52 2.21
N LEU A 426 16.79 -14.38 2.41
CA LEU A 426 16.50 -13.15 1.67
C LEU A 426 17.15 -13.26 0.29
N ARG A 427 16.35 -13.60 -0.74
CA ARG A 427 16.82 -13.88 -2.10
C ARG A 427 16.67 -12.72 -3.06
N LEU A 428 15.79 -11.76 -2.73
CA LEU A 428 15.65 -10.51 -3.46
C LEU A 428 15.53 -9.36 -2.46
N ASN A 429 16.34 -8.33 -2.67
CA ASN A 429 16.32 -7.08 -1.92
C ASN A 429 16.71 -5.94 -2.87
N ARG A 430 15.74 -5.14 -3.29
CA ARG A 430 15.98 -4.00 -4.19
C ARG A 430 16.65 -2.81 -3.50
N HIS A 431 16.73 -2.85 -2.17
CA HIS A 431 17.22 -1.73 -1.36
C HIS A 431 18.54 -2.01 -0.66
N GLY A 432 19.12 -3.21 -0.83
CA GLY A 432 20.35 -3.62 -0.17
C GLY A 432 20.82 -5.02 -0.57
N GLU A 433 21.49 -5.68 0.33
CA GLU A 433 22.08 -6.98 0.09
C GLU A 433 21.09 -8.13 0.29
N THR A 434 21.41 -9.28 -0.27
CA THR A 434 20.71 -10.55 -0.03
C THR A 434 21.56 -11.43 0.88
N GLY A 435 20.94 -12.39 1.57
CA GLY A 435 21.70 -13.24 2.48
C GLY A 435 20.83 -14.30 3.14
N VAL A 436 21.42 -14.96 4.13
CA VAL A 436 20.78 -15.99 4.94
C VAL A 436 20.89 -15.60 6.40
N VAL A 437 19.78 -15.64 7.11
CA VAL A 437 19.71 -15.45 8.55
C VAL A 437 19.31 -16.77 9.20
N TYR A 438 20.07 -17.17 10.19
CA TYR A 438 19.80 -18.38 10.96
C TYR A 438 18.95 -18.04 12.18
N CYS A 439 17.94 -18.84 12.43
CA CYS A 439 16.97 -18.65 13.51
C CYS A 439 16.62 -19.99 14.13
N GLU A 440 15.98 -19.95 15.29
CA GLU A 440 15.38 -21.09 15.94
C GLU A 440 13.88 -20.91 16.10
N GLN A 441 13.08 -21.90 15.70
CA GLN A 441 11.65 -21.90 15.93
C GLN A 441 11.31 -22.70 17.18
N ARG A 442 10.78 -21.99 18.19
CA ARG A 442 10.33 -22.59 19.47
C ARG A 442 8.99 -21.97 19.89
N HIS A 443 8.13 -22.74 20.57
CA HIS A 443 6.84 -22.26 21.08
C HIS A 443 6.01 -21.48 20.05
N GLY A 444 6.06 -21.89 18.79
CA GLY A 444 5.34 -21.22 17.71
C GLY A 444 5.88 -19.87 17.29
N ALA A 445 7.07 -19.45 17.74
CA ALA A 445 7.75 -18.22 17.38
C ALA A 445 9.14 -18.49 16.78
N ILE A 446 9.67 -17.49 16.03
CA ILE A 446 11.00 -17.52 15.45
C ILE A 446 11.88 -16.58 16.27
N TYR A 447 13.02 -17.08 16.71
CA TYR A 447 13.99 -16.37 17.54
C TYR A 447 15.34 -16.25 16.84
N ASP A 448 16.02 -15.16 17.10
CA ASP A 448 17.42 -15.00 16.72
C ASP A 448 18.28 -16.06 17.41
N CYS A 449 19.33 -16.47 16.72
CA CYS A 449 20.39 -17.29 17.29
C CYS A 449 21.75 -16.68 16.94
N ASP A 450 22.82 -17.24 17.49
CA ASP A 450 24.18 -16.87 17.15
C ASP A 450 24.48 -17.22 15.69
N GLN A 451 24.63 -16.18 14.84
CA GLN A 451 24.80 -16.33 13.39
C GLN A 451 26.11 -16.99 13.02
N GLU A 452 27.21 -16.72 13.74
CA GLU A 452 28.52 -17.32 13.47
C GLU A 452 28.51 -18.80 13.82
N ALA A 453 28.07 -19.15 15.00
CA ALA A 453 27.96 -20.54 15.45
C ALA A 453 26.99 -21.36 14.58
N ALA A 454 25.88 -20.77 14.15
CA ALA A 454 24.92 -21.44 13.26
C ALA A 454 25.51 -21.64 11.86
N SER A 455 26.19 -20.64 11.31
CA SER A 455 26.87 -20.73 10.01
C SER A 455 27.97 -21.78 10.03
N GLN A 456 28.77 -21.81 11.08
CA GLN A 456 29.85 -22.82 11.23
C GLN A 456 29.29 -24.24 11.30
N ARG A 457 28.28 -24.49 12.12
CA ARG A 457 27.58 -25.79 12.20
C ARG A 457 27.07 -26.26 10.83
N ARG A 458 26.58 -25.32 10.01
CA ARG A 458 26.09 -25.60 8.66
C ARG A 458 27.23 -26.00 7.71
N ARG A 459 28.35 -25.26 7.70
CA ARG A 459 29.54 -25.57 6.89
C ARG A 459 30.09 -26.94 7.22
N GLU A 460 30.29 -27.26 8.50
CA GLU A 460 30.78 -28.55 8.97
C GLU A 460 29.85 -29.71 8.55
N LYS A 461 28.56 -29.46 8.43
CA LYS A 461 27.57 -30.46 8.00
C LYS A 461 27.62 -30.68 6.48
N GLU A 462 27.84 -29.61 5.70
CA GLU A 462 27.99 -29.69 4.24
C GLU A 462 29.32 -30.31 3.81
N GLU A 463 30.41 -30.14 4.59
CA GLU A 463 31.72 -30.69 4.35
C GLU A 463 31.86 -32.19 4.74
N LYS A 464 30.98 -32.71 5.60
CA LYS A 464 31.01 -34.15 5.92
C LYS A 464 30.48 -34.95 4.72
N PRO A 465 31.33 -35.77 4.06
CA PRO A 465 30.88 -36.56 2.93
C PRO A 465 29.75 -37.49 3.40
N THR A 466 28.62 -37.43 2.71
CA THR A 466 27.58 -38.44 2.84
C THR A 466 28.24 -39.80 2.63
N LYS A 467 28.43 -40.60 3.68
CA LYS A 467 28.79 -42.02 3.54
C LYS A 467 27.69 -42.64 2.68
N ARG A 468 27.96 -42.77 1.36
CA ARG A 468 27.17 -43.66 0.51
C ARG A 468 27.23 -45.02 1.16
N GLY A 469 26.13 -45.45 1.74
CA GLY A 469 25.96 -46.83 2.12
C GLY A 469 26.13 -47.66 0.85
N GLY A 470 27.29 -48.26 0.72
CA GLY A 470 27.45 -49.39 -0.15
C GLY A 470 26.72 -50.56 0.48
N PHE A 471 25.75 -51.06 -0.24
CA PHE A 471 25.48 -52.47 -0.56
C PHE A 471 24.22 -52.53 -1.39
#